data_f2486be6fa7a995e25706803e918fda8
#
_entry.id   f2486be6fa7a995e25706803e918fda8
#
_cell.length_a   1.000
_cell.length_b   1.000
_cell.length_c   1.000
_cell.angle_alpha   90.00
_cell.angle_beta   90.00
_cell.angle_gamma   90.00
#
_symmetry.space_group_name_H-M   'P 1'
#
loop_
_entity.id
_entity.type
_entity.pdbx_description
1 polymer ?
#
loop_
_entity_poly.entity_id
_entity_poly.type
_entity_poly.pdbx_seq_one_letter_code
_entity_poly.pdbx_strand_id
1 'polypeptide(L)'
;MLVDDLPPRLRDMVEGKPPLEGRVGLITGIANEHSIAYGCARAMRALGAELAVTYLNDKAKPYVAPIAEELEAPIFLPCDVEREGQLEAVFEAAEQRWGGIDFALHDIRFVEDDW
;
A
#
# COMPACT_ATOMS: atom_id res chain seq x y z
N MET A 1 -0.97 11.58 -28.44
CA MET A 1 0.44 11.91 -28.22
C MET A 1 1.28 10.66 -28.48
N LEU A 2 2.32 10.82 -29.27
CA LEU A 2 3.25 9.72 -29.52
C LEU A 2 4.28 9.66 -28.40
N VAL A 3 4.73 8.45 -28.08
CA VAL A 3 5.71 8.25 -27.02
C VAL A 3 6.98 9.07 -27.27
N ASP A 4 7.40 9.18 -28.53
CA ASP A 4 8.60 9.92 -28.90
C ASP A 4 8.50 11.42 -28.62
N ASP A 5 7.28 11.93 -28.43
CA ASP A 5 7.05 13.34 -28.13
C ASP A 5 7.19 13.63 -26.63
N LEU A 6 7.36 12.60 -25.80
CA LEU A 6 7.47 12.76 -24.36
C LEU A 6 8.89 13.14 -23.98
N PRO A 7 9.07 13.95 -22.91
CA PRO A 7 10.39 14.12 -22.31
C PRO A 7 10.99 12.76 -21.91
N PRO A 8 12.32 12.61 -21.92
CA PRO A 8 12.94 11.32 -21.60
C PRO A 8 12.45 10.68 -20.31
N ARG A 9 12.20 11.48 -19.28
CA ARG A 9 11.70 11.01 -18.00
C ARG A 9 10.32 10.36 -18.12
N LEU A 10 9.41 10.99 -18.86
CA LEU A 10 8.08 10.46 -19.07
C LEU A 10 8.08 9.29 -20.05
N ARG A 11 9.02 9.31 -21.00
CA ARG A 11 9.18 8.20 -21.94
C ARG A 11 9.55 6.93 -21.19
N ASP A 12 10.46 7.01 -20.22
CA ASP A 12 10.85 5.88 -19.41
C ASP A 12 9.67 5.31 -18.62
N MET A 13 8.76 6.15 -18.20
CA MET A 13 7.54 5.71 -17.51
C MET A 13 6.61 4.91 -18.41
N VAL A 14 6.60 5.20 -19.71
CA VAL A 14 5.69 4.56 -20.66
C VAL A 14 6.34 3.33 -21.33
N GLU A 15 7.60 3.41 -21.69
CA GLU A 15 8.28 2.37 -22.47
C GLU A 15 9.19 1.47 -21.64
N GLY A 16 9.69 1.99 -20.53
CA GLY A 16 10.69 1.31 -19.74
C GLY A 16 10.10 0.59 -18.55
N LYS A 17 10.85 0.63 -17.48
CA LYS A 17 10.46 0.00 -16.23
C LYS A 17 9.28 0.75 -15.61
N PRO A 18 8.39 0.05 -14.91
CA PRO A 18 7.35 0.73 -14.14
C PRO A 18 7.99 1.78 -13.21
N PRO A 19 7.37 2.96 -13.06
CA PRO A 19 8.01 4.06 -12.31
C PRO A 19 8.28 3.76 -10.85
N LEU A 20 7.54 2.81 -10.25
CA LEU A 20 7.73 2.43 -8.85
C LEU A 20 8.39 1.06 -8.68
N GLU A 21 8.95 0.50 -9.75
CA GLU A 21 9.67 -0.77 -9.65
C GLU A 21 10.84 -0.64 -8.67
N GLY A 22 10.92 -1.59 -7.74
CA GLY A 22 11.93 -1.55 -6.70
C GLY A 22 11.56 -0.68 -5.50
N ARG A 23 10.44 0.02 -5.56
CA ARG A 23 9.95 0.80 -4.42
C ARG A 23 9.03 -0.05 -3.56
N VAL A 24 9.04 0.21 -2.28
CA VAL A 24 8.25 -0.53 -1.32
C VAL A 24 7.48 0.43 -0.44
N GLY A 25 6.22 0.09 -0.17
CA GLY A 25 5.35 0.99 0.57
C GLY A 25 4.49 0.28 1.58
N LEU A 26 4.06 1.03 2.58
CA LEU A 26 3.14 0.57 3.61
C LEU A 26 1.79 1.23 3.38
N ILE A 27 0.75 0.41 3.30
CA ILE A 27 -0.62 0.90 3.16
C ILE A 27 -1.41 0.50 4.39
N THR A 28 -1.90 1.48 5.12
CA THR A 28 -2.76 1.26 6.28
C THR A 28 -4.13 1.87 6.01
N GLY A 29 -5.15 1.42 6.75
CA GLY A 29 -6.46 2.02 6.68
C GLY A 29 -7.39 1.45 5.61
N ILE A 30 -6.98 0.41 4.89
CA ILE A 30 -7.90 -0.26 3.97
C ILE A 30 -8.94 -1.02 4.79
N ALA A 31 -10.20 -0.72 4.57
CA ALA A 31 -11.30 -1.42 5.22
C ALA A 31 -12.02 -2.36 4.27
N ASN A 32 -12.11 -1.99 3.00
CA ASN A 32 -12.76 -2.76 1.95
C ASN A 32 -12.38 -2.16 0.59
N GLU A 33 -12.96 -2.71 -0.49
CA GLU A 33 -12.68 -2.25 -1.85
C GLU A 33 -13.17 -0.83 -2.15
N HIS A 34 -13.92 -0.22 -1.25
CA HIS A 34 -14.39 1.17 -1.42
C HIS A 34 -13.45 2.18 -0.76
N SER A 35 -12.42 1.71 -0.07
CA SER A 35 -11.46 2.61 0.58
C SER A 35 -10.64 3.37 -0.45
N ILE A 36 -10.37 4.64 -0.19
CA ILE A 36 -9.47 5.45 -1.02
C ILE A 36 -8.08 4.82 -1.03
N ALA A 37 -7.63 4.30 0.13
CA ALA A 37 -6.34 3.64 0.23
C ALA A 37 -6.24 2.43 -0.70
N TYR A 38 -7.34 1.70 -0.90
CA TYR A 38 -7.35 0.58 -1.83
C TYR A 38 -7.10 1.04 -3.27
N GLY A 39 -7.78 2.10 -3.70
CA GLY A 39 -7.57 2.67 -5.04
C GLY A 39 -6.13 3.12 -5.25
N CYS A 40 -5.56 3.80 -4.26
CA CYS A 40 -4.16 4.23 -4.31
C CYS A 40 -3.22 3.02 -4.34
N ALA A 41 -3.49 2.01 -3.54
CA ALA A 41 -2.66 0.80 -3.49
C ALA A 41 -2.66 0.06 -4.83
N ARG A 42 -3.81 -0.05 -5.48
CA ARG A 42 -3.90 -0.66 -6.81
C ARG A 42 -3.06 0.10 -7.82
N ALA A 43 -3.15 1.42 -7.80
CA ALA A 43 -2.37 2.26 -8.71
C ALA A 43 -0.87 2.08 -8.47
N MET A 44 -0.45 2.09 -7.21
CA MET A 44 0.97 1.93 -6.87
C MET A 44 1.48 0.55 -7.27
N ARG A 45 0.67 -0.50 -7.06
CA ARG A 45 1.04 -1.85 -7.45
C ARG A 45 1.16 -1.98 -8.96
N ALA A 46 0.24 -1.36 -9.69
CA ALA A 46 0.29 -1.33 -11.15
C ALA A 46 1.54 -0.63 -11.66
N LEU A 47 2.06 0.33 -10.89
CA LEU A 47 3.28 1.06 -11.22
C LEU A 47 4.55 0.31 -10.77
N GLY A 48 4.41 -0.87 -10.21
CA GLY A 48 5.54 -1.73 -9.91
C GLY A 48 5.97 -1.80 -8.45
N ALA A 49 5.32 -1.06 -7.55
CA ALA A 49 5.67 -1.08 -6.14
C ALA A 49 5.27 -2.39 -5.47
N GLU A 50 6.07 -2.86 -4.51
CA GLU A 50 5.65 -3.89 -3.58
C GLU A 50 5.03 -3.22 -2.36
N LEU A 51 4.00 -3.83 -1.81
CA LEU A 51 3.24 -3.21 -0.74
C LEU A 51 3.14 -4.11 0.49
N ALA A 52 3.23 -3.49 1.67
CA ALA A 52 2.78 -4.09 2.91
C ALA A 52 1.38 -3.57 3.17
N VAL A 53 0.45 -4.46 3.42
CA VAL A 53 -0.94 -4.10 3.68
C VAL A 53 -1.29 -4.48 5.11
N THR A 54 -2.05 -3.64 5.77
CA THR A 54 -2.49 -3.91 7.13
C THR A 54 -4.01 -3.93 7.23
N TYR A 55 -4.49 -4.61 8.26
CA TYR A 55 -5.90 -4.62 8.61
C TYR A 55 -6.05 -4.18 10.06
N LEU A 56 -7.16 -3.53 10.39
CA LEU A 56 -7.33 -2.94 11.71
C LEU A 56 -7.44 -3.99 12.81
N ASN A 57 -8.27 -5.00 12.60
CA ASN A 57 -8.56 -6.02 13.62
C ASN A 57 -9.13 -7.27 12.95
N ASP A 58 -9.44 -8.28 13.76
CA ASP A 58 -9.96 -9.54 13.25
C ASP A 58 -11.28 -9.41 12.48
N LYS A 59 -12.09 -8.40 12.81
CA LYS A 59 -13.34 -8.16 12.09
C LYS A 59 -13.09 -7.63 10.69
N ALA A 60 -12.06 -6.84 10.52
CA ALA A 60 -11.70 -6.26 9.22
C ALA A 60 -10.96 -7.26 8.34
N LYS A 61 -10.25 -8.20 8.94
CA LYS A 61 -9.39 -9.13 8.21
C LYS A 61 -10.08 -9.83 7.03
N PRO A 62 -11.30 -10.39 7.16
CA PRO A 62 -11.96 -11.06 6.03
C PRO A 62 -12.21 -10.16 4.83
N TYR A 63 -12.34 -8.85 5.05
CA TYR A 63 -12.58 -7.88 3.98
C TYR A 63 -11.29 -7.40 3.33
N VAL A 64 -10.20 -7.42 4.07
CA VAL A 64 -8.91 -6.91 3.60
C VAL A 64 -8.04 -8.03 3.01
N ALA A 65 -8.18 -9.26 3.49
CA ALA A 65 -7.38 -10.38 3.00
C ALA A 65 -7.47 -10.58 1.48
N PRO A 66 -8.67 -10.56 0.84
CA PRO A 66 -8.73 -10.69 -0.61
C PRO A 66 -8.03 -9.54 -1.33
N ILE A 67 -8.04 -8.35 -0.74
CA ILE A 67 -7.35 -7.18 -1.29
C ILE A 67 -5.85 -7.37 -1.23
N ALA A 68 -5.34 -7.89 -0.11
CA ALA A 68 -3.92 -8.17 0.04
C ALA A 68 -3.46 -9.21 -0.98
N GLU A 69 -4.28 -10.23 -1.25
CA GLU A 69 -3.98 -11.22 -2.27
C GLU A 69 -3.97 -10.61 -3.67
N GLU A 70 -4.93 -9.76 -3.98
CA GLU A 70 -5.00 -9.07 -5.27
C GLU A 70 -3.77 -8.22 -5.49
N LEU A 71 -3.31 -7.53 -4.44
CA LEU A 71 -2.14 -6.68 -4.49
C LEU A 71 -0.83 -7.46 -4.39
N GLU A 72 -0.91 -8.77 -4.19
CA GLU A 72 0.25 -9.63 -4.00
C GLU A 72 1.16 -9.12 -2.87
N ALA A 73 0.52 -8.63 -1.80
CA ALA A 73 1.25 -8.05 -0.68
C ALA A 73 2.02 -9.13 0.08
N PRO A 74 3.35 -9.05 0.14
CA PRO A 74 4.15 -10.02 0.88
C PRO A 74 4.06 -9.86 2.39
N ILE A 75 3.58 -8.72 2.85
CA ILE A 75 3.37 -8.44 4.26
C ILE A 75 1.90 -8.09 4.46
N PHE A 76 1.22 -8.83 5.34
CA PHE A 76 -0.17 -8.59 5.68
C PHE A 76 -0.34 -8.83 7.18
N LEU A 77 -0.41 -7.75 7.94
CA LEU A 77 -0.38 -7.79 9.40
C LEU A 77 -1.48 -6.91 10.01
N PRO A 78 -1.90 -7.22 11.23
CA PRO A 78 -2.79 -6.31 11.94
C PRO A 78 -2.06 -5.02 12.32
N CYS A 79 -2.75 -3.90 12.22
CA CYS A 79 -2.20 -2.62 12.65
C CYS A 79 -3.30 -1.71 13.14
N ASP A 80 -3.45 -1.66 14.46
CA ASP A 80 -4.27 -0.66 15.13
C ASP A 80 -3.29 0.30 15.79
N VAL A 81 -3.23 1.53 15.27
CA VAL A 81 -2.25 2.51 15.76
C VAL A 81 -2.46 2.87 17.22
N GLU A 82 -3.64 2.59 17.76
CA GLU A 82 -3.92 2.80 19.17
C GLU A 82 -3.37 1.68 20.05
N ARG A 83 -3.01 0.55 19.45
CA ARG A 83 -2.42 -0.57 20.18
C ARG A 83 -0.91 -0.49 20.14
N GLU A 84 -0.32 -0.50 21.33
CA GLU A 84 1.12 -0.47 21.47
C GLU A 84 1.78 -1.66 20.79
N GLY A 85 2.83 -1.40 20.04
CA GLY A 85 3.64 -2.44 19.42
C GLY A 85 3.18 -2.91 18.05
N GLN A 86 1.94 -2.66 17.64
CA GLN A 86 1.47 -3.16 16.34
C GLN A 86 2.10 -2.41 15.17
N LEU A 87 2.19 -1.10 15.25
CA LEU A 87 2.83 -0.32 14.19
C LEU A 87 4.31 -0.64 14.10
N GLU A 88 4.97 -0.76 15.22
CA GLU A 88 6.39 -1.13 15.27
C GLU A 88 6.63 -2.49 14.65
N ALA A 89 5.74 -3.45 14.88
CA ALA A 89 5.85 -4.79 14.31
C ALA A 89 5.78 -4.74 12.78
N VAL A 90 4.93 -3.87 12.23
CA VAL A 90 4.81 -3.70 10.78
C VAL A 90 6.08 -3.12 10.20
N PHE A 91 6.62 -2.07 10.83
CA PHE A 91 7.88 -1.47 10.37
C PHE A 91 9.04 -2.44 10.48
N GLU A 92 9.09 -3.23 11.54
CA GLU A 92 10.12 -4.25 11.70
C GLU A 92 10.05 -5.30 10.60
N ALA A 93 8.85 -5.77 10.27
CA ALA A 93 8.67 -6.74 9.19
C ALA A 93 9.12 -6.17 7.85
N ALA A 94 8.80 -4.90 7.59
CA ALA A 94 9.22 -4.23 6.37
C ALA A 94 10.73 -4.08 6.30
N GLU A 95 11.35 -3.73 7.42
CA GLU A 95 12.80 -3.59 7.50
C GLU A 95 13.50 -4.93 7.25
N GLN A 96 13.00 -6.02 7.83
CA GLN A 96 13.57 -7.34 7.63
C GLN A 96 13.44 -7.81 6.19
N ARG A 97 12.33 -7.50 5.54
CA ARG A 97 12.09 -7.95 4.17
C ARG A 97 12.76 -7.06 3.13
N TRP A 98 12.71 -5.74 3.33
CA TRP A 98 13.13 -4.79 2.30
C TRP A 98 14.25 -3.86 2.73
N GLY A 99 14.60 -3.86 4.01
CA GLY A 99 15.57 -2.90 4.54
C GLY A 99 14.98 -1.53 4.85
N GLY A 100 13.66 -1.39 4.76
CA GLY A 100 12.97 -0.14 5.03
C GLY A 100 11.76 0.02 4.13
N ILE A 101 11.15 1.19 4.13
CA ILE A 101 10.04 1.53 3.24
C ILE A 101 10.30 2.87 2.58
N ASP A 102 9.84 3.02 1.34
CA ASP A 102 10.02 4.25 0.57
C ASP A 102 8.88 5.23 0.79
N PHE A 103 7.68 4.71 1.07
CA PHE A 103 6.51 5.56 1.31
C PHE A 103 5.52 4.84 2.20
N ALA A 104 4.64 5.63 2.83
CA ALA A 104 3.54 5.09 3.63
C ALA A 104 2.29 5.89 3.34
N LEU A 105 1.18 5.19 3.19
CA LEU A 105 -0.13 5.81 3.02
C LEU A 105 -1.01 5.35 4.16
N HIS A 106 -1.55 6.31 4.90
CA HIS A 106 -2.48 6.04 5.99
C HIS A 106 -3.82 6.68 5.67
N ASP A 107 -4.85 5.86 5.51
CA ASP A 107 -6.19 6.33 5.26
C ASP A 107 -6.89 6.55 6.60
N ILE A 108 -7.00 7.79 6.99
CA ILE A 108 -7.73 8.15 8.21
C ILE A 108 -9.20 8.24 7.87
N ARG A 109 -9.97 7.29 8.36
CA ARG A 109 -11.42 7.33 8.18
C ARG A 109 -12.03 8.08 9.36
N PHE A 110 -12.70 9.15 9.02
CA PHE A 110 -13.60 9.79 9.96
C PHE A 110 -14.96 9.14 9.77
N VAL A 111 -15.37 8.39 10.74
CA VAL A 111 -16.68 7.78 10.73
C VAL A 111 -17.61 8.77 11.41
N GLU A 112 -18.63 9.22 10.72
CA GLU A 112 -19.55 10.24 11.26
C GLU A 112 -20.17 9.82 12.58
N ASP A 113 -20.37 8.53 12.76
CA ASP A 113 -20.96 7.99 13.97
C ASP A 113 -20.09 8.22 15.20
N ASP A 114 -18.82 8.53 15.01
CA ASP A 114 -17.88 8.76 16.09
C ASP A 114 -17.86 10.20 16.56
N TRP A 115 -18.61 11.06 15.91
CA TRP A 115 -18.69 12.48 16.23
C TRP A 115 -19.65 12.79 17.35
#